data_23e5d882b2b2ffb76936be14b18bccbb
#
_entry.id   23e5d882b2b2ffb76936be14b18bccbb
#
_cell.length_a   1.000
_cell.length_b   1.000
_cell.length_c   1.000
_cell.angle_alpha   90.00
_cell.angle_beta   90.00
_cell.angle_gamma   90.00
#
_symmetry.space_group_name_H-M   'P 1'
#
loop_
_entity.id
_entity.type
_entity.pdbx_description
1 polymer ?
#
loop_
_entity_poly.entity_id
_entity_poly.type
_entity_poly.pdbx_seq_one_letter_code
_entity_poly.pdbx_strand_id
1 'polypeptide(L)'
;MTDENYPEHHLDYRPPLSAIDLGKVVYNGTYAEIYNYARDEYMRSIGYPYSKFLNEDKKNFAVIEMNVKFRKPLHYDEETVIVSKVEKIGTKSIVFDQKIYKENMQVLCNEAKFVMVCIGLSFKSEKIPEVLKNAFKNGPVK
;
A
#
# COMPACT_ATOMS: atom_id res chain seq x y z
N MET A 1 17.16 -7.08 15.63
CA MET A 1 15.94 -7.28 14.85
C MET A 1 16.34 -7.71 13.46
N THR A 2 15.99 -8.91 13.08
CA THR A 2 16.24 -9.38 11.73
C THR A 2 15.23 -8.77 10.79
N ASP A 3 15.70 -8.18 9.70
CA ASP A 3 14.84 -7.69 8.65
C ASP A 3 14.18 -8.90 7.98
N GLU A 4 12.90 -9.07 8.22
CA GLU A 4 12.16 -10.13 7.56
C GLU A 4 11.85 -9.69 6.14
N ASN A 5 11.98 -10.61 5.20
CA ASN A 5 11.68 -10.36 3.80
C ASN A 5 10.22 -10.75 3.55
N TYR A 6 9.35 -9.74 3.47
CA TYR A 6 7.93 -9.98 3.22
C TYR A 6 7.66 -10.11 1.72
N PRO A 7 6.73 -11.00 1.34
CA PRO A 7 6.36 -11.15 -0.07
C PRO A 7 5.76 -9.89 -0.65
N GLU A 8 5.99 -9.68 -1.94
CA GLU A 8 5.43 -8.56 -2.68
C GLU A 8 4.04 -8.89 -3.21
N HIS A 9 3.23 -7.85 -3.35
CA HIS A 9 1.95 -7.92 -4.08
C HIS A 9 2.08 -7.04 -5.32
N HIS A 10 1.72 -7.59 -6.46
CA HIS A 10 1.74 -6.87 -7.73
C HIS A 10 0.31 -6.64 -8.18
N LEU A 11 -0.02 -5.39 -8.49
CA LEU A 11 -1.36 -4.99 -8.92
C LEU A 11 -1.25 -4.25 -10.25
N ASP A 12 -1.91 -4.79 -11.28
CA ASP A 12 -2.03 -4.10 -12.54
C ASP A 12 -2.92 -2.87 -12.35
N TYR A 13 -2.48 -1.73 -12.86
CA TYR A 13 -3.19 -0.48 -12.68
C TYR A 13 -3.06 0.39 -13.93
N ARG A 14 -4.18 0.95 -14.37
CA ARG A 14 -4.21 1.94 -15.46
C ARG A 14 -4.78 3.23 -14.88
N PRO A 15 -4.04 4.35 -14.91
CA PRO A 15 -4.59 5.61 -14.38
C PRO A 15 -5.90 5.97 -15.08
N PRO A 16 -7.00 6.12 -14.33
CA PRO A 16 -8.27 6.51 -14.92
C PRO A 16 -8.29 8.00 -15.25
N LEU A 17 -9.24 8.39 -16.09
CA LEU A 17 -9.38 9.79 -16.48
C LEU A 17 -9.51 10.72 -15.27
N SER A 18 -10.20 10.27 -14.22
CA SER A 18 -10.38 11.05 -12.99
C SER A 18 -9.08 11.39 -12.26
N ALA A 19 -8.00 10.67 -12.54
CA ALA A 19 -6.70 10.91 -11.88
C ALA A 19 -5.85 11.94 -12.62
N ILE A 20 -6.28 12.39 -13.81
CA ILE A 20 -5.45 13.19 -14.72
C ILE A 20 -5.76 14.69 -14.53
N ASP A 21 -4.71 15.50 -14.46
CA ASP A 21 -4.85 16.96 -14.35
C ASP A 21 -4.69 17.67 -15.71
N LEU A 22 -4.68 19.01 -15.69
CA LEU A 22 -4.55 19.81 -16.90
C LEU A 22 -3.21 19.62 -17.60
N GLY A 23 -2.20 19.11 -16.89
CA GLY A 23 -0.91 18.77 -17.47
C GLY A 23 -0.90 17.45 -18.22
N LYS A 24 -2.06 16.77 -18.28
CA LYS A 24 -2.24 15.47 -18.95
C LYS A 24 -1.48 14.32 -18.31
N VAL A 25 -1.14 14.48 -17.04
CA VAL A 25 -0.49 13.44 -16.23
C VAL A 25 -1.26 13.25 -14.93
N VAL A 26 -0.99 12.16 -14.22
CA VAL A 26 -1.59 11.93 -12.92
C VAL A 26 -1.22 13.08 -11.98
N TYR A 27 -2.25 13.70 -11.39
CA TYR A 27 -2.06 14.79 -10.43
C TYR A 27 -1.25 14.29 -9.23
N ASN A 28 -0.28 15.08 -8.79
CA ASN A 28 0.61 14.68 -7.71
C ASN A 28 -0.13 14.32 -6.41
N GLY A 29 -1.24 14.97 -6.13
CA GLY A 29 -2.06 14.67 -4.96
C GLY A 29 -2.83 13.36 -5.03
N THR A 30 -2.96 12.77 -6.21
CA THR A 30 -3.71 11.52 -6.39
C THR A 30 -2.91 10.29 -5.97
N TYR A 31 -1.59 10.40 -5.89
CA TYR A 31 -0.76 9.21 -5.60
C TYR A 31 -1.06 8.57 -4.25
N ALA A 32 -1.42 9.37 -3.25
CA ALA A 32 -1.80 8.81 -1.94
C ALA A 32 -3.02 7.89 -2.07
N GLU A 33 -4.01 8.27 -2.88
CA GLU A 33 -5.20 7.45 -3.14
C GLU A 33 -4.84 6.17 -3.90
N ILE A 34 -3.96 6.29 -4.89
CA ILE A 34 -3.51 5.14 -5.68
C ILE A 34 -2.85 4.11 -4.77
N TYR A 35 -1.95 4.55 -3.91
CA TYR A 35 -1.28 3.66 -2.98
C TYR A 35 -2.22 3.09 -1.92
N ASN A 36 -3.19 3.87 -1.47
CA ASN A 36 -4.21 3.39 -0.55
C ASN A 36 -5.04 2.26 -1.20
N TYR A 37 -5.44 2.45 -2.45
CA TYR A 37 -6.14 1.41 -3.21
C TYR A 37 -5.28 0.15 -3.31
N ALA A 38 -4.00 0.30 -3.60
CA ALA A 38 -3.09 -0.85 -3.72
C ALA A 38 -2.92 -1.59 -2.38
N ARG A 39 -2.89 -0.88 -1.26
CA ARG A 39 -2.85 -1.51 0.07
C ARG A 39 -4.13 -2.26 0.37
N ASP A 40 -5.28 -1.72 -0.05
CA ASP A 40 -6.58 -2.39 0.11
C ASP A 40 -6.57 -3.74 -0.64
N GLU A 41 -6.10 -3.73 -1.89
CA GLU A 41 -5.99 -4.96 -2.67
C GLU A 41 -4.94 -5.92 -2.09
N TYR A 42 -3.86 -5.38 -1.53
CA TYR A 42 -2.83 -6.18 -0.86
C TYR A 42 -3.45 -6.93 0.34
N MET A 43 -4.17 -6.22 1.21
CA MET A 43 -4.85 -6.83 2.36
C MET A 43 -5.82 -7.93 1.91
N ARG A 44 -6.56 -7.67 0.84
CA ARG A 44 -7.48 -8.66 0.28
C ARG A 44 -6.73 -9.89 -0.21
N SER A 45 -5.59 -9.69 -0.87
CA SER A 45 -4.80 -10.77 -1.45
C SER A 45 -4.22 -11.72 -0.41
N ILE A 46 -3.93 -11.23 0.78
CA ILE A 46 -3.37 -12.06 1.85
C ILE A 46 -4.46 -12.71 2.72
N GLY A 47 -5.72 -12.58 2.31
CA GLY A 47 -6.84 -13.17 3.04
C GLY A 47 -7.25 -12.40 4.29
N TYR A 48 -6.84 -11.13 4.39
CA TYR A 48 -7.17 -10.29 5.54
C TYR A 48 -7.67 -8.93 5.06
N PRO A 49 -8.86 -8.90 4.43
CA PRO A 49 -9.38 -7.63 3.88
C PRO A 49 -9.63 -6.61 4.98
N TYR A 50 -9.58 -5.33 4.62
CA TYR A 50 -9.86 -4.25 5.58
C TYR A 50 -11.22 -4.38 6.25
N SER A 51 -12.21 -4.94 5.56
CA SER A 51 -13.53 -5.19 6.15
C SER A 51 -13.42 -6.10 7.39
N LYS A 52 -12.57 -7.12 7.34
CA LYS A 52 -12.30 -7.98 8.49
C LYS A 52 -11.60 -7.22 9.60
N PHE A 53 -10.57 -6.48 9.26
CA PHE A 53 -9.79 -5.68 10.21
C PHE A 53 -10.68 -4.65 10.95
N LEU A 54 -11.51 -3.95 10.18
CA LEU A 54 -12.43 -2.94 10.74
C LEU A 54 -13.58 -3.56 11.52
N ASN A 55 -14.22 -4.59 10.97
CA ASN A 55 -15.48 -5.11 11.52
C ASN A 55 -15.27 -6.18 12.59
N GLU A 56 -14.27 -7.02 12.46
CA GLU A 56 -14.02 -8.09 13.42
C GLU A 56 -13.02 -7.67 14.50
N ASP A 57 -11.87 -7.10 14.09
CA ASP A 57 -10.83 -6.69 15.04
C ASP A 57 -11.11 -5.32 15.66
N LYS A 58 -11.99 -4.52 15.06
CA LYS A 58 -12.29 -3.16 15.49
C LYS A 58 -11.04 -2.29 15.47
N LYS A 59 -10.22 -2.46 14.45
CA LYS A 59 -8.94 -1.76 14.30
C LYS A 59 -8.80 -1.18 12.89
N ASN A 60 -7.85 -0.27 12.74
CA ASN A 60 -7.49 0.34 11.47
C ASN A 60 -6.03 0.75 11.51
N PHE A 61 -5.48 1.07 10.37
CA PHE A 61 -4.15 1.69 10.27
C PHE A 61 -4.31 3.18 9.99
N ALA A 62 -3.66 3.99 10.81
CA ALA A 62 -3.59 5.44 10.60
C ALA A 62 -2.21 5.78 10.01
N VAL A 63 -2.19 6.56 8.94
CA VAL A 63 -0.93 7.03 8.35
C VAL A 63 -0.38 8.14 9.23
N ILE A 64 0.84 7.97 9.73
CA ILE A 64 1.52 8.99 10.54
C ILE A 64 2.66 9.65 9.77
N GLU A 65 3.13 9.03 8.70
CA GLU A 65 4.17 9.61 7.86
C GLU A 65 4.05 9.03 6.46
N MET A 66 4.22 9.89 5.47
CA MET A 66 4.14 9.52 4.06
C MET A 66 5.29 10.20 3.33
N ASN A 67 6.10 9.44 2.61
CA ASN A 67 7.16 9.98 1.76
C ASN A 67 6.93 9.46 0.35
N VAL A 68 6.72 10.37 -0.59
CA VAL A 68 6.47 10.03 -1.99
C VAL A 68 7.52 10.70 -2.87
N LYS A 69 8.17 9.91 -3.73
CA LYS A 69 9.17 10.40 -4.67
C LYS A 69 8.67 10.24 -6.09
N PHE A 70 8.68 11.33 -6.83
CA PHE A 70 8.18 11.39 -8.21
C PHE A 70 9.37 11.26 -9.18
N ARG A 71 9.42 10.14 -9.90
CA ARG A 71 10.54 9.84 -10.82
C ARG A 71 10.17 10.10 -12.26
N LYS A 72 9.04 9.58 -12.73
CA LYS A 72 8.52 9.72 -14.08
C LYS A 72 7.02 9.90 -14.02
N PRO A 73 6.42 10.75 -14.86
CA PRO A 73 4.97 10.94 -14.83
C PRO A 73 4.22 9.70 -15.32
N LEU A 74 3.00 9.55 -14.83
CA LEU A 74 2.06 8.56 -15.33
C LEU A 74 1.00 9.25 -16.15
N HIS A 75 0.58 8.61 -17.24
CA HIS A 75 -0.39 9.14 -18.18
C HIS A 75 -1.69 8.34 -18.14
N TYR A 76 -2.75 8.93 -18.68
CA TYR A 76 -4.04 8.28 -18.78
C TYR A 76 -3.92 6.91 -19.46
N ASP A 77 -4.55 5.92 -18.85
CA ASP A 77 -4.69 4.55 -19.40
C ASP A 77 -3.37 3.81 -19.64
N GLU A 78 -2.27 4.34 -19.15
CA GLU A 78 -0.95 3.71 -19.29
C GLU A 78 -0.89 2.42 -18.47
N GLU A 79 -0.34 1.35 -19.04
CA GLU A 79 -0.17 0.09 -18.32
C GLU A 79 0.92 0.23 -17.27
N THR A 80 0.54 0.05 -16.00
CA THR A 80 1.47 0.12 -14.88
C THR A 80 1.28 -1.06 -13.95
N VAL A 81 2.27 -1.29 -13.09
CA VAL A 81 2.19 -2.28 -12.02
C VAL A 81 2.55 -1.58 -10.72
N ILE A 82 1.68 -1.71 -9.72
CA ILE A 82 1.96 -1.22 -8.38
C ILE A 82 2.48 -2.38 -7.55
N VAL A 83 3.71 -2.26 -7.06
CA VAL A 83 4.34 -3.28 -6.24
C VAL A 83 4.27 -2.80 -4.79
N SER A 84 3.58 -3.58 -3.95
CA SER A 84 3.43 -3.27 -2.53
C SER A 84 4.06 -4.37 -1.69
N LYS A 85 4.77 -3.98 -0.66
CA LYS A 85 5.26 -4.95 0.32
C LYS A 85 5.42 -4.27 1.68
N VAL A 86 5.37 -5.08 2.72
CA VAL A 86 5.71 -4.62 4.05
C VAL A 86 7.24 -4.53 4.14
N GLU A 87 7.74 -3.39 4.58
CA GLU A 87 9.18 -3.24 4.85
C GLU A 87 9.50 -3.79 6.23
N LYS A 88 8.68 -3.44 7.23
CA LYS A 88 8.84 -3.94 8.60
C LYS A 88 7.53 -3.81 9.37
N ILE A 89 7.36 -4.68 10.37
CA ILE A 89 6.22 -4.63 11.29
C ILE A 89 6.76 -4.62 12.72
N GLY A 90 6.29 -3.67 13.52
CA GLY A 90 6.52 -3.62 14.96
C GLY A 90 5.31 -4.18 15.71
N THR A 91 5.23 -3.86 16.99
CA THR A 91 4.09 -4.28 17.81
C THR A 91 2.81 -3.55 17.41
N LYS A 92 2.91 -2.23 17.20
CA LYS A 92 1.77 -1.37 16.87
C LYS A 92 1.94 -0.64 15.55
N SER A 93 3.11 -0.67 14.94
CA SER A 93 3.44 0.07 13.73
C SER A 93 3.78 -0.85 12.56
N ILE A 94 3.60 -0.33 11.35
CA ILE A 94 3.93 -1.04 10.13
C ILE A 94 4.44 -0.02 9.12
N VAL A 95 5.42 -0.42 8.32
CA VAL A 95 5.93 0.41 7.23
C VAL A 95 5.68 -0.33 5.92
N PHE A 96 4.97 0.33 5.01
CA PHE A 96 4.75 -0.18 3.65
C PHE A 96 5.71 0.50 2.68
N ASP A 97 6.29 -0.30 1.80
CA ASP A 97 7.09 0.15 0.67
C ASP A 97 6.27 -0.11 -0.59
N GLN A 98 5.98 0.95 -1.35
CA GLN A 98 5.16 0.84 -2.55
C GLN A 98 5.83 1.56 -3.71
N LYS A 99 5.76 0.96 -4.89
CA LYS A 99 6.39 1.49 -6.10
C LYS A 99 5.48 1.28 -7.28
N ILE A 100 5.53 2.20 -8.23
CA ILE A 100 4.78 2.08 -9.48
C ILE A 100 5.77 2.03 -10.64
N TYR A 101 5.65 0.98 -11.43
CA TYR A 101 6.50 0.73 -12.60
C TYR A 101 5.67 0.75 -13.87
N LYS A 102 6.31 1.09 -14.98
CA LYS A 102 5.73 0.95 -16.32
C LYS A 102 6.72 0.23 -17.24
N GLU A 103 6.31 -0.01 -18.49
CA GLU A 103 7.15 -0.64 -19.52
C GLU A 103 7.70 -1.99 -19.06
N ASN A 104 6.79 -2.88 -18.65
CA ASN A 104 7.12 -4.23 -18.17
C ASN A 104 8.13 -4.19 -17.00
N MET A 105 7.87 -3.32 -16.03
CA MET A 105 8.72 -3.16 -14.83
C MET A 105 10.10 -2.55 -15.11
N GLN A 106 10.33 -2.03 -16.31
CA GLN A 106 11.63 -1.45 -16.67
C GLN A 106 11.82 -0.03 -16.16
N VAL A 107 10.73 0.70 -15.95
CA VAL A 107 10.81 2.12 -15.56
C VAL A 107 10.10 2.34 -14.24
N LEU A 108 10.86 2.75 -13.22
CA LEU A 108 10.30 3.17 -11.94
C LEU A 108 9.76 4.59 -12.07
N CYS A 109 8.44 4.75 -11.88
CA CYS A 109 7.77 6.04 -12.05
C CYS A 109 7.57 6.77 -10.75
N ASN A 110 7.28 6.04 -9.67
CA ASN A 110 6.96 6.63 -8.38
C ASN A 110 7.31 5.62 -7.29
N GLU A 111 7.75 6.12 -6.14
CA GLU A 111 8.00 5.24 -5.00
C GLU A 111 7.57 5.94 -3.73
N ALA A 112 7.08 5.16 -2.77
CA ALA A 112 6.55 5.73 -1.55
C ALA A 112 6.80 4.81 -0.36
N LYS A 113 6.94 5.44 0.80
CA LYS A 113 6.92 4.74 2.08
C LYS A 113 5.83 5.33 2.94
N PHE A 114 5.07 4.46 3.56
CA PHE A 114 3.98 4.84 4.47
C PHE A 114 4.27 4.22 5.83
N VAL A 115 4.43 5.07 6.83
CA VAL A 115 4.52 4.62 8.22
C VAL A 115 3.13 4.72 8.81
N MET A 116 2.62 3.61 9.31
CA MET A 116 1.26 3.53 9.82
C MET A 116 1.26 2.94 11.23
N VAL A 117 0.26 3.31 12.01
CA VAL A 117 0.06 2.81 13.36
C VAL A 117 -1.30 2.16 13.44
N CYS A 118 -1.36 0.98 14.06
CA CYS A 118 -2.62 0.31 14.34
C CYS A 118 -3.36 1.06 15.45
N ILE A 119 -4.60 1.43 15.20
CA ILE A 119 -5.45 2.14 16.14
C ILE A 119 -6.76 1.38 16.35
N GLY A 120 -7.34 1.53 17.54
CA GLY A 120 -8.66 1.00 17.83
C GLY A 120 -9.74 2.07 17.66
N LEU A 121 -10.96 1.75 18.10
CA LEU A 121 -12.11 2.63 17.96
C LEU A 121 -11.95 3.96 18.72
N SER A 122 -11.12 4.00 19.77
CA SER A 122 -10.86 5.21 20.55
C SER A 122 -9.70 6.03 19.99
N PHE A 123 -9.19 5.68 18.80
CA PHE A 123 -8.03 6.31 18.14
C PHE A 123 -6.72 6.20 18.93
N LYS A 124 -6.66 5.26 19.87
CA LYS A 124 -5.42 4.95 20.59
C LYS A 124 -4.68 3.84 19.88
N SER A 125 -3.35 3.87 19.96
CA SER A 125 -2.53 2.82 19.36
C SER A 125 -2.80 1.48 20.04
N GLU A 126 -2.90 0.43 19.23
CA GLU A 126 -3.15 -0.93 19.68
C GLU A 126 -2.24 -1.91 18.93
N LYS A 127 -2.10 -3.09 19.51
CA LYS A 127 -1.27 -4.13 18.91
C LYS A 127 -1.86 -4.60 17.58
N ILE A 128 -0.99 -4.79 16.61
CA ILE A 128 -1.36 -5.44 15.35
C ILE A 128 -1.66 -6.92 15.67
N PRO A 129 -2.80 -7.47 15.22
CA PRO A 129 -3.11 -8.88 15.46
C PRO A 129 -2.02 -9.82 14.92
N GLU A 130 -1.65 -10.83 15.70
CA GLU A 130 -0.65 -11.81 15.26
C GLU A 130 -1.08 -12.53 13.98
N VAL A 131 -2.38 -12.79 13.84
CA VAL A 131 -2.94 -13.44 12.65
C VAL A 131 -2.65 -12.58 11.41
N LEU A 132 -2.79 -11.26 11.52
CA LEU A 132 -2.49 -10.34 10.43
C LEU A 132 -0.99 -10.31 10.12
N LYS A 133 -0.15 -10.29 11.14
CA LYS A 133 1.32 -10.34 10.94
C LYS A 133 1.70 -11.61 10.17
N ASN A 134 1.11 -12.74 10.54
CA ASN A 134 1.36 -14.02 9.87
C ASN A 134 0.84 -13.99 8.43
N ALA A 135 -0.30 -13.35 8.19
CA ALA A 135 -0.84 -13.20 6.84
C ALA A 135 0.12 -12.44 5.94
N PHE A 136 0.75 -11.38 6.44
CA PHE A 136 1.77 -10.64 5.67
C PHE A 136 2.99 -11.50 5.37
N LYS A 137 3.42 -12.32 6.34
CA LYS A 137 4.57 -13.22 6.14
C LYS A 137 4.29 -14.29 5.10
N ASN A 138 3.07 -14.83 5.09
CA ASN A 138 2.66 -15.86 4.15
C ASN A 138 2.41 -15.32 2.75
N GLY A 139 2.07 -14.04 2.63
CA GLY A 139 1.82 -13.39 1.36
C GLY A 139 0.48 -13.77 0.72
N PRO A 140 0.32 -13.44 -0.57
CA PRO A 140 -0.95 -13.66 -1.26
C PRO A 140 -1.43 -15.10 -1.21
N VAL A 141 -2.73 -15.26 -0.97
CA VAL A 141 -3.41 -16.56 -0.95
C VAL A 141 -3.74 -16.94 -2.38
N LYS A 142 -3.53 -18.20 -2.73
CA LYS A 142 -3.86 -18.72 -4.06
C LYS A 142 -5.30 -19.18 -4.15
#